data_47fe5d50cf8d53ce94a154b402d7de0c
#
_entry.id   47fe5d50cf8d53ce94a154b402d7de0c
#
_cell.length_a   1.000
_cell.length_b   1.000
_cell.length_c   1.000
_cell.angle_alpha   90.00
_cell.angle_beta   90.00
_cell.angle_gamma   90.00
#
_symmetry.space_group_name_H-M   'P 1'
#
loop_
_entity.id
_entity.type
_entity.pdbx_description
1 polymer ?
#
loop_
_entity_poly.entity_id
_entity_poly.type
_entity_poly.pdbx_seq_one_letter_code
_entity_poly.pdbx_strand_id
1 'polypeptide(L)'
;MRTFFLPALLLALAALPPLSGADSRPNIILIMSDDMGYSDIGCYGGEIQTPVLDDLALNGVRFTQFYNTARCCPTRATLLSGLYAHQAGVGHMMGDYGIPQYQGNLNRSCVTIAEVLKPAGYRTYMSGKWHVTPYKANEVANPDTSNWPLQRGFDRFYGTIHGAGSFFDPNSLTRGNRYITPDNDPDYQPDTYYYTDAISDNAVRYIKDHKREADGQPFFMYVSYTAAHWPMHALPHDIAKYEGKYDGGYTPTRKARIKKLKSLGLLPDQWDVVPQVGKWKDVKLKEWEAACMEVYAAMVDNMDQGIGRIVEALKSAGQLDNTLILYFQDNGGCAE
;
A
#
# COMPACT_ATOMS: atom_id res chain seq x y z
N MET A 1 -63.05 40.76 47.30
CA MET A 1 -61.78 40.01 47.20
C MET A 1 -61.87 39.03 46.06
N ARG A 2 -61.23 39.34 44.92
CA ARG A 2 -61.21 38.44 43.78
C ARG A 2 -59.77 37.82 43.70
N THR A 3 -59.71 36.55 43.91
CA THR A 3 -58.48 35.75 43.84
C THR A 3 -58.19 35.38 42.35
N PHE A 4 -57.07 35.85 41.82
CA PHE A 4 -56.56 35.46 40.51
C PHE A 4 -55.68 34.19 40.69
N PHE A 5 -56.10 33.11 40.05
CA PHE A 5 -55.23 31.90 39.82
C PHE A 5 -54.42 32.12 38.58
N LEU A 6 -53.10 32.16 38.71
CA LEU A 6 -52.16 32.06 37.61
C LEU A 6 -51.84 30.55 37.35
N PRO A 7 -51.99 30.02 36.11
CA PRO A 7 -51.52 28.69 35.82
C PRO A 7 -50.01 28.75 35.57
N ALA A 8 -49.27 27.94 36.31
CA ALA A 8 -47.85 27.68 36.11
C ALA A 8 -47.66 26.82 34.84
N LEU A 9 -47.07 27.40 33.79
CA LEU A 9 -46.69 26.68 32.55
C LEU A 9 -45.33 26.01 32.79
N LEU A 10 -45.35 24.71 33.06
CA LEU A 10 -44.13 23.88 33.11
C LEU A 10 -43.59 23.68 31.67
N LEU A 11 -42.52 24.42 31.32
CA LEU A 11 -41.72 24.14 30.13
C LEU A 11 -40.94 22.86 30.37
N ALA A 12 -41.35 21.75 29.74
CA ALA A 12 -40.55 20.55 29.62
C ALA A 12 -39.40 20.82 28.62
N LEU A 13 -38.19 21.11 29.10
CA LEU A 13 -36.99 21.06 28.29
C LEU A 13 -36.78 19.59 27.88
N ALA A 14 -37.24 19.22 26.69
CA ALA A 14 -36.82 17.99 26.05
C ALA A 14 -35.30 18.12 25.80
N ALA A 15 -34.49 17.38 26.55
CA ALA A 15 -33.08 17.20 26.26
C ALA A 15 -32.99 16.53 24.88
N LEU A 16 -32.70 17.30 23.85
CA LEU A 16 -32.32 16.77 22.55
C LEU A 16 -31.07 15.93 22.80
N PRO A 17 -31.02 14.66 22.31
CA PRO A 17 -29.78 13.91 22.35
C PRO A 17 -28.71 14.72 21.60
N PRO A 18 -27.45 14.71 22.05
CA PRO A 18 -26.40 15.36 21.30
C PRO A 18 -26.43 14.78 19.89
N LEU A 19 -26.59 15.62 18.88
CA LEU A 19 -26.28 15.26 17.51
C LEU A 19 -24.80 14.88 17.52
N SER A 20 -24.52 13.59 17.59
CA SER A 20 -23.20 13.07 17.30
C SER A 20 -22.98 13.34 15.81
N GLY A 21 -22.50 14.54 15.51
CA GLY A 21 -22.07 14.88 14.16
C GLY A 21 -20.99 13.85 13.81
N ALA A 22 -21.15 13.16 12.69
CA ALA A 22 -20.10 12.33 12.15
C ALA A 22 -18.81 13.15 12.12
N ASP A 23 -17.69 12.56 12.54
CA ASP A 23 -16.39 13.22 12.51
C ASP A 23 -16.12 13.66 11.05
N SER A 24 -15.95 14.96 10.83
CA SER A 24 -15.75 15.50 9.49
C SER A 24 -14.33 15.26 8.95
N ARG A 25 -13.45 14.71 9.77
CA ARG A 25 -12.08 14.34 9.34
C ARG A 25 -12.13 13.17 8.38
N PRO A 26 -11.40 13.22 7.26
CA PRO A 26 -11.42 12.13 6.29
C PRO A 26 -10.72 10.89 6.83
N ASN A 27 -11.13 9.71 6.36
CA ASN A 27 -10.30 8.54 6.40
C ASN A 27 -9.07 8.74 5.51
N ILE A 28 -7.98 8.09 5.81
CA ILE A 28 -6.72 8.19 5.05
C ILE A 28 -6.25 6.78 4.71
N ILE A 29 -6.08 6.50 3.43
CA ILE A 29 -5.48 5.25 2.96
C ILE A 29 -4.21 5.58 2.19
N LEU A 30 -3.09 5.08 2.67
CA LEU A 30 -1.82 5.06 1.93
C LEU A 30 -1.68 3.69 1.26
N ILE A 31 -1.56 3.67 -0.06
CA ILE A 31 -1.31 2.46 -0.84
C ILE A 31 0.10 2.57 -1.42
N MET A 32 0.92 1.55 -1.23
CA MET A 32 2.28 1.51 -1.75
C MET A 32 2.51 0.21 -2.51
N SER A 33 3.05 0.32 -3.74
CA SER A 33 3.62 -0.80 -4.49
C SER A 33 5.13 -0.90 -4.28
N ASP A 34 5.71 -2.02 -4.69
CA ASP A 34 7.11 -2.39 -4.49
C ASP A 34 7.78 -2.69 -5.83
N ASP A 35 8.95 -2.13 -6.07
CA ASP A 35 9.76 -2.35 -7.28
C ASP A 35 9.05 -2.07 -8.62
N MET A 36 8.24 -1.03 -8.68
CA MET A 36 7.44 -0.70 -9.85
C MET A 36 7.98 0.53 -10.59
N GLY A 37 8.04 0.45 -11.92
CA GLY A 37 8.47 1.57 -12.76
C GLY A 37 7.42 2.69 -12.85
N TYR A 38 7.87 3.93 -13.04
CA TYR A 38 7.03 5.12 -13.14
C TYR A 38 5.88 4.97 -14.15
N SER A 39 6.16 4.35 -15.30
CA SER A 39 5.20 4.23 -16.41
C SER A 39 4.58 2.85 -16.54
N ASP A 40 4.55 2.03 -15.49
CA ASP A 40 3.98 0.68 -15.57
C ASP A 40 2.45 0.70 -15.49
N ILE A 41 1.86 1.68 -14.79
CA ILE A 41 0.41 1.84 -14.71
C ILE A 41 -0.15 2.71 -15.85
N GLY A 42 -1.40 2.47 -16.23
CA GLY A 42 -2.03 3.06 -17.41
C GLY A 42 -2.10 4.58 -17.39
N CYS A 43 -2.40 5.20 -16.24
CA CYS A 43 -2.48 6.65 -16.10
C CYS A 43 -1.14 7.37 -16.27
N TYR A 44 -0.02 6.65 -16.20
CA TYR A 44 1.32 7.13 -16.55
C TYR A 44 1.88 6.47 -17.82
N GLY A 45 1.01 5.99 -18.71
CA GLY A 45 1.38 5.55 -20.04
C GLY A 45 1.65 4.06 -20.21
N GLY A 46 1.52 3.27 -19.15
CA GLY A 46 1.70 1.82 -19.14
C GLY A 46 0.72 1.07 -20.05
N GLU A 47 1.13 -0.11 -20.47
CA GLU A 47 0.29 -1.05 -21.22
C GLU A 47 -0.35 -2.10 -20.30
N ILE A 48 0.05 -2.15 -19.05
CA ILE A 48 -0.54 -3.04 -18.05
C ILE A 48 -1.95 -2.53 -17.70
N GLN A 49 -2.87 -3.44 -17.51
CA GLN A 49 -4.25 -3.09 -17.19
C GLN A 49 -4.35 -2.67 -15.72
N THR A 50 -4.58 -1.40 -15.48
CA THR A 50 -4.75 -0.81 -14.14
C THR A 50 -5.96 0.12 -14.09
N PRO A 51 -7.17 -0.38 -14.47
CA PRO A 51 -8.35 0.47 -14.61
C PRO A 51 -8.77 1.17 -13.32
N VAL A 52 -8.49 0.60 -12.16
CA VAL A 52 -8.85 1.20 -10.86
C VAL A 52 -7.91 2.37 -10.54
N LEU A 53 -6.61 2.18 -10.68
CA LEU A 53 -5.63 3.27 -10.50
C LEU A 53 -5.81 4.36 -11.55
N ASP A 54 -6.19 3.99 -12.78
CA ASP A 54 -6.48 4.93 -13.85
C ASP A 54 -7.71 5.79 -13.54
N ASP A 55 -8.78 5.20 -12.98
CA ASP A 55 -9.99 5.91 -12.54
C ASP A 55 -9.70 6.83 -11.34
N LEU A 56 -8.97 6.36 -10.33
CA LEU A 56 -8.52 7.19 -9.22
C LEU A 56 -7.69 8.39 -9.69
N ALA A 57 -6.81 8.18 -10.67
CA ALA A 57 -5.99 9.23 -11.25
C ALA A 57 -6.80 10.23 -12.10
N LEU A 58 -7.83 9.75 -12.80
CA LEU A 58 -8.74 10.59 -13.61
C LEU A 58 -9.58 11.51 -12.72
N ASN A 59 -10.01 11.01 -11.57
CA ASN A 59 -10.85 11.74 -10.62
C ASN A 59 -10.07 12.41 -9.49
N GLY A 60 -8.74 12.36 -9.55
CA GLY A 60 -7.84 12.87 -8.52
C GLY A 60 -6.71 13.75 -9.07
N VAL A 61 -5.60 13.74 -8.38
CA VAL A 61 -4.38 14.49 -8.73
C VAL A 61 -3.25 13.53 -9.08
N ARG A 62 -2.64 13.74 -10.26
CA ARG A 62 -1.43 13.01 -10.69
C ARG A 62 -0.21 13.92 -10.54
N PHE A 63 0.78 13.45 -9.79
CA PHE A 63 2.05 14.15 -9.64
C PHE A 63 2.99 13.75 -10.77
N THR A 64 3.59 14.72 -11.46
CA THR A 64 4.62 14.49 -12.47
C THR A 64 6.02 14.46 -11.91
N GLN A 65 6.21 15.04 -10.73
CA GLN A 65 7.47 15.11 -10.00
C GLN A 65 7.19 14.80 -8.53
N PHE A 66 7.30 13.53 -8.18
CA PHE A 66 7.17 13.04 -6.80
C PHE A 66 8.34 12.07 -6.55
N TYR A 67 9.18 12.42 -5.59
CA TYR A 67 10.44 11.73 -5.36
C TYR A 67 10.35 10.82 -4.15
N ASN A 68 10.95 9.66 -4.23
CA ASN A 68 11.19 8.73 -3.14
C ASN A 68 12.69 8.64 -2.85
N THR A 69 13.12 7.77 -1.94
CA THR A 69 14.53 7.57 -1.61
C THR A 69 15.16 6.42 -2.41
N ALA A 70 14.56 6.05 -3.51
CA ALA A 70 15.02 5.08 -4.50
C ALA A 70 15.32 3.67 -3.97
N ARG A 71 14.81 3.31 -2.79
CA ARG A 71 14.94 1.98 -2.21
C ARG A 71 13.83 1.71 -1.18
N CYS A 72 13.37 0.46 -1.09
CA CYS A 72 12.18 0.09 -0.31
C CYS A 72 12.24 0.48 1.17
N CYS A 73 13.25 0.03 1.94
CA CYS A 73 13.33 0.34 3.37
C CYS A 73 13.45 1.85 3.66
N PRO A 74 14.38 2.59 3.02
CA PRO A 74 14.51 4.02 3.20
C PRO A 74 13.24 4.80 2.84
N THR A 75 12.57 4.46 1.73
CA THR A 75 11.32 5.13 1.33
C THR A 75 10.22 4.88 2.35
N ARG A 76 10.07 3.63 2.81
CA ARG A 76 9.06 3.28 3.83
C ARG A 76 9.34 3.98 5.16
N ALA A 77 10.59 4.05 5.59
CA ALA A 77 10.97 4.79 6.79
C ALA A 77 10.68 6.30 6.65
N THR A 78 11.01 6.90 5.51
CA THR A 78 10.73 8.32 5.22
C THR A 78 9.22 8.59 5.17
N LEU A 79 8.45 7.75 4.47
CA LEU A 79 6.99 7.90 4.38
C LEU A 79 6.34 7.80 5.76
N LEU A 80 6.71 6.78 6.54
CA LEU A 80 6.08 6.53 7.84
C LEU A 80 6.44 7.59 8.89
N SER A 81 7.64 8.18 8.83
CA SER A 81 8.14 9.09 9.88
C SER A 81 8.13 10.57 9.49
N GLY A 82 8.02 10.90 8.20
CA GLY A 82 8.18 12.27 7.70
C GLY A 82 9.62 12.81 7.80
N LEU A 83 10.59 11.94 8.09
CA LEU A 83 12.01 12.29 8.24
C LEU A 83 12.83 11.73 7.08
N TYR A 84 14.04 12.25 6.87
CA TYR A 84 14.98 11.53 6.01
C TYR A 84 15.28 10.14 6.58
N ALA A 85 15.41 9.13 5.72
CA ALA A 85 15.66 7.76 6.13
C ALA A 85 16.87 7.60 7.07
N HIS A 86 17.92 8.40 6.86
CA HIS A 86 19.09 8.44 7.73
C HIS A 86 18.77 8.95 9.15
N GLN A 87 17.87 9.94 9.28
CA GLN A 87 17.40 10.42 10.58
C GLN A 87 16.55 9.37 11.30
N ALA A 88 15.79 8.59 10.53
CA ALA A 88 14.97 7.51 11.06
C ALA A 88 15.76 6.23 11.41
N GLY A 89 17.06 6.17 11.09
CA GLY A 89 17.93 5.01 11.37
C GLY A 89 17.95 3.96 10.26
N VAL A 90 17.25 4.20 9.12
CA VAL A 90 17.08 3.27 8.00
C VAL A 90 17.63 3.89 6.71
N GLY A 91 18.84 4.42 6.77
CA GLY A 91 19.50 5.06 5.62
C GLY A 91 19.94 4.06 4.52
N HIS A 92 19.90 2.76 4.82
CA HIS A 92 20.16 1.65 3.89
C HIS A 92 19.14 0.54 4.12
N MET A 93 19.49 -0.71 3.82
CA MET A 93 18.65 -1.89 4.10
C MET A 93 18.65 -2.25 5.60
N MET A 94 18.22 -3.45 5.95
CA MET A 94 18.02 -3.91 7.34
C MET A 94 19.30 -4.32 8.09
N GLY A 95 20.47 -3.99 7.58
CA GLY A 95 21.75 -4.22 8.25
C GLY A 95 22.07 -3.13 9.28
N ASP A 96 22.54 -3.53 10.46
CA ASP A 96 23.11 -2.60 11.42
C ASP A 96 24.63 -2.43 11.15
N TYR A 97 25.03 -1.20 10.83
CA TYR A 97 26.44 -0.85 10.55
C TYR A 97 27.09 -0.14 11.73
N GLY A 98 26.50 -0.18 12.93
CA GLY A 98 27.05 0.36 14.16
C GLY A 98 26.99 1.89 14.27
N ILE A 99 26.25 2.57 13.41
CA ILE A 99 26.05 4.03 13.47
C ILE A 99 24.56 4.39 13.40
N PRO A 100 24.14 5.50 14.03
CA PRO A 100 22.72 5.83 14.18
C PRO A 100 21.92 5.92 12.88
N GLN A 101 22.55 6.34 11.78
CA GLN A 101 21.92 6.53 10.48
C GLN A 101 21.64 5.21 9.74
N TYR A 102 22.33 4.14 10.12
CA TYR A 102 22.32 2.83 9.45
C TYR A 102 22.12 1.69 10.45
N GLN A 103 21.12 1.82 11.30
CA GLN A 103 20.72 0.76 12.26
C GLN A 103 19.90 -0.35 11.61
N GLY A 104 19.37 -0.10 10.39
CA GLY A 104 18.44 -1.02 9.73
C GLY A 104 17.12 -1.20 10.48
N ASN A 105 16.80 -0.29 11.38
CA ASN A 105 15.67 -0.35 12.29
C ASN A 105 15.17 1.06 12.58
N LEU A 106 13.85 1.29 12.57
CA LEU A 106 13.30 2.59 12.95
C LEU A 106 13.74 2.94 14.36
N ASN A 107 14.44 4.06 14.51
CA ASN A 107 14.89 4.50 15.82
C ASN A 107 13.74 5.03 16.69
N ARG A 108 13.99 5.19 17.98
CA ARG A 108 12.98 5.63 18.95
C ARG A 108 12.81 7.15 19.01
N SER A 109 13.64 7.91 18.32
CA SER A 109 13.53 9.38 18.24
C SER A 109 12.56 9.84 17.13
N CYS A 110 12.10 8.96 16.28
CA CYS A 110 11.04 9.25 15.30
C CYS A 110 9.69 8.64 15.73
N VAL A 111 8.61 9.30 15.35
CA VAL A 111 7.23 8.81 15.45
C VAL A 111 6.70 8.48 14.06
N THR A 112 5.82 7.50 13.97
CA THR A 112 5.15 7.16 12.71
C THR A 112 3.87 7.96 12.52
N ILE A 113 3.36 8.01 11.28
CA ILE A 113 2.04 8.58 10.98
C ILE A 113 0.96 7.94 11.88
N ALA A 114 1.02 6.63 12.12
CA ALA A 114 0.06 5.93 12.97
C ALA A 114 0.16 6.39 14.43
N GLU A 115 1.38 6.56 14.96
CA GLU A 115 1.62 7.10 16.32
C GLU A 115 1.11 8.54 16.47
N VAL A 116 1.13 9.35 15.39
CA VAL A 116 0.60 10.73 15.39
C VAL A 116 -0.93 10.75 15.29
N LEU A 117 -1.51 9.93 14.43
CA LEU A 117 -2.95 9.95 14.16
C LEU A 117 -3.78 9.26 15.26
N LYS A 118 -3.22 8.24 15.91
CA LYS A 118 -3.93 7.51 16.97
C LYS A 118 -4.41 8.41 18.14
N PRO A 119 -3.56 9.25 18.77
CA PRO A 119 -4.01 10.17 19.81
C PRO A 119 -4.94 11.27 19.27
N ALA A 120 -4.94 11.52 17.96
CA ALA A 120 -5.91 12.39 17.29
C ALA A 120 -7.27 11.70 17.06
N GLY A 121 -7.47 10.48 17.55
CA GLY A 121 -8.75 9.78 17.50
C GLY A 121 -8.94 8.89 16.27
N TYR A 122 -7.91 8.67 15.45
CA TYR A 122 -7.98 7.72 14.34
C TYR A 122 -7.83 6.28 14.82
N ARG A 123 -8.58 5.36 14.23
CA ARG A 123 -8.22 3.95 14.21
C ARG A 123 -7.10 3.74 13.19
N THR A 124 -6.20 2.82 13.46
CA THR A 124 -4.98 2.67 12.65
C THR A 124 -4.79 1.21 12.23
N TYR A 125 -4.69 0.98 10.92
CA TYR A 125 -4.65 -0.36 10.33
C TYR A 125 -3.48 -0.49 9.37
N MET A 126 -2.89 -1.68 9.30
CA MET A 126 -1.87 -1.99 8.31
C MET A 126 -2.08 -3.37 7.71
N SER A 127 -2.02 -3.45 6.39
CA SER A 127 -2.00 -4.70 5.64
C SER A 127 -0.84 -4.71 4.64
N GLY A 128 0.07 -5.69 4.76
CA GLY A 128 1.18 -5.90 3.84
C GLY A 128 2.58 -5.74 4.44
N LYS A 129 3.54 -5.38 3.60
CA LYS A 129 4.97 -5.33 3.89
C LYS A 129 5.34 -4.20 4.85
N TRP A 130 5.99 -4.55 6.00
CA TRP A 130 6.52 -3.57 6.96
C TRP A 130 7.91 -3.07 6.56
N HIS A 131 8.89 -3.92 6.58
CA HIS A 131 10.26 -3.74 6.09
C HIS A 131 11.01 -2.49 6.59
N VAL A 132 10.82 -2.11 7.83
CA VAL A 132 11.55 -1.04 8.53
C VAL A 132 12.09 -1.47 9.89
N THR A 133 12.21 -2.79 10.08
CA THR A 133 12.84 -3.45 11.23
C THR A 133 13.45 -4.77 10.77
N PRO A 134 14.56 -5.24 11.34
CA PRO A 134 15.18 -6.50 10.95
C PRO A 134 14.25 -7.70 11.16
N TYR A 135 14.33 -8.66 10.26
CA TYR A 135 13.81 -10.01 10.43
C TYR A 135 14.96 -10.97 10.64
N LYS A 136 14.89 -11.79 11.68
CA LYS A 136 15.91 -12.77 12.01
C LYS A 136 15.27 -14.16 12.10
N ALA A 137 15.53 -14.99 11.14
CA ALA A 137 14.94 -16.33 11.04
C ALA A 137 15.23 -17.23 12.25
N ASN A 138 16.33 -17.01 12.96
CA ASN A 138 16.69 -17.74 14.18
C ASN A 138 15.99 -17.21 15.44
N GLU A 139 15.29 -16.10 15.37
CA GLU A 139 14.55 -15.47 16.49
C GLU A 139 13.03 -15.65 16.38
N VAL A 140 12.54 -16.45 15.42
CA VAL A 140 11.08 -16.62 15.17
C VAL A 140 10.31 -17.12 16.40
N ALA A 141 10.93 -17.93 17.25
CA ALA A 141 10.28 -18.43 18.48
C ALA A 141 10.10 -17.36 19.55
N ASN A 142 10.95 -16.33 19.58
CA ASN A 142 10.89 -15.22 20.54
C ASN A 142 11.42 -13.94 19.86
N PRO A 143 10.65 -13.32 18.96
CA PRO A 143 11.08 -12.18 18.20
C PRO A 143 11.12 -10.89 19.04
N ASP A 144 12.05 -10.00 18.73
CA ASP A 144 11.96 -8.61 19.19
C ASP A 144 10.87 -7.89 18.38
N THR A 145 9.71 -7.74 19.01
CA THR A 145 8.55 -7.06 18.39
C THR A 145 8.56 -5.55 18.63
N SER A 146 9.58 -5.01 19.31
CA SER A 146 9.59 -3.62 19.79
C SER A 146 9.37 -2.56 18.71
N ASN A 147 9.72 -2.83 17.47
CA ASN A 147 9.51 -1.98 16.30
C ASN A 147 8.53 -2.56 15.27
N TRP A 148 7.71 -3.53 15.67
CA TRP A 148 6.66 -4.04 14.80
C TRP A 148 5.46 -3.09 14.72
N PRO A 149 4.58 -3.24 13.72
CA PRO A 149 3.50 -2.28 13.48
C PRO A 149 2.65 -1.94 14.71
N LEU A 150 2.28 -2.93 15.54
CA LEU A 150 1.45 -2.67 16.74
C LEU A 150 2.17 -1.77 17.75
N GLN A 151 3.51 -1.89 17.88
CA GLN A 151 4.34 -1.06 18.76
C GLN A 151 4.70 0.28 18.15
N ARG A 152 4.35 0.45 16.85
CA ARG A 152 4.56 1.68 16.10
C ARG A 152 3.22 2.31 15.66
N GLY A 153 2.21 2.19 16.55
CA GLY A 153 0.97 2.95 16.50
C GLY A 153 -0.19 2.29 15.78
N PHE A 154 -0.03 1.14 15.12
CA PHE A 154 -1.14 0.45 14.47
C PHE A 154 -1.98 -0.38 15.47
N ASP A 155 -3.31 -0.35 15.32
CA ASP A 155 -4.24 -1.16 16.12
C ASP A 155 -4.33 -2.59 15.60
N ARG A 156 -4.22 -2.77 14.27
CA ARG A 156 -4.25 -4.09 13.61
C ARG A 156 -3.18 -4.17 12.54
N PHE A 157 -2.60 -5.35 12.44
CA PHE A 157 -1.59 -5.66 11.43
C PHE A 157 -1.79 -7.06 10.86
N TYR A 158 -1.72 -7.17 9.54
CA TYR A 158 -1.52 -8.39 8.78
C TYR A 158 -0.49 -8.15 7.70
N GLY A 159 0.54 -8.99 7.61
CA GLY A 159 1.55 -8.82 6.59
C GLY A 159 2.91 -9.40 6.96
N THR A 160 3.95 -9.02 6.22
CA THR A 160 5.31 -9.50 6.44
C THR A 160 6.20 -8.48 7.14
N ILE A 161 7.02 -8.93 8.06
CA ILE A 161 8.08 -8.11 8.68
C ILE A 161 9.24 -7.93 7.70
N HIS A 162 9.62 -9.00 7.00
CA HIS A 162 10.65 -8.99 5.96
C HIS A 162 10.17 -8.36 4.64
N GLY A 163 11.11 -8.00 3.78
CA GLY A 163 10.85 -7.25 2.56
C GLY A 163 10.49 -8.06 1.34
N ALA A 164 10.92 -9.31 1.27
CA ALA A 164 10.74 -10.16 0.10
C ALA A 164 10.48 -11.61 0.50
N GLY A 165 9.84 -12.35 -0.37
CA GLY A 165 9.53 -13.77 -0.16
C GLY A 165 8.55 -14.29 -1.19
N SER A 166 8.21 -15.57 -1.10
CA SER A 166 7.20 -16.19 -1.96
C SER A 166 5.85 -15.49 -1.80
N PHE A 167 5.11 -15.31 -2.89
CA PHE A 167 3.74 -14.82 -2.86
C PHE A 167 2.72 -15.89 -2.49
N PHE A 168 3.13 -17.17 -2.54
CA PHE A 168 2.28 -18.30 -2.13
C PHE A 168 2.58 -18.80 -0.72
N ASP A 169 3.80 -18.54 -0.23
CA ASP A 169 4.24 -18.89 1.13
C ASP A 169 5.23 -17.80 1.62
N PRO A 170 4.74 -16.63 2.01
CA PRO A 170 5.59 -15.52 2.40
C PRO A 170 6.27 -15.79 3.74
N ASN A 171 7.60 -15.65 3.76
CA ASN A 171 8.35 -15.69 5.01
C ASN A 171 7.96 -14.52 5.93
N SER A 172 8.13 -14.68 7.23
CA SER A 172 7.78 -13.65 8.23
C SER A 172 6.33 -13.15 8.19
N LEU A 173 5.40 -13.94 7.62
CA LEU A 173 3.98 -13.60 7.65
C LEU A 173 3.52 -13.50 9.12
N THR A 174 2.78 -12.45 9.41
CA THR A 174 2.46 -12.05 10.78
C THR A 174 1.04 -11.52 10.86
N ARG A 175 0.31 -11.92 11.90
CA ARG A 175 -0.94 -11.30 12.31
C ARG A 175 -0.78 -10.72 13.71
N GLY A 176 -0.94 -9.41 13.85
CA GLY A 176 -0.62 -8.71 15.09
C GLY A 176 0.87 -8.83 15.44
N ASN A 177 1.19 -9.50 16.54
CA ASN A 177 2.58 -9.80 16.96
C ASN A 177 2.91 -11.29 16.87
N ARG A 178 2.15 -12.07 16.10
CA ARG A 178 2.34 -13.51 16.00
C ARG A 178 2.70 -13.88 14.58
N TYR A 179 3.81 -14.60 14.41
CA TYR A 179 4.12 -15.27 13.14
C TYR A 179 3.09 -16.34 12.82
N ILE A 180 2.67 -16.36 11.57
CA ILE A 180 1.72 -17.31 11.00
C ILE A 180 2.25 -17.84 9.66
N THR A 181 1.57 -18.81 9.12
CA THR A 181 1.72 -19.27 7.72
C THR A 181 0.35 -19.21 7.03
N PRO A 182 0.29 -19.29 5.72
CA PRO A 182 -0.99 -19.39 5.02
C PRO A 182 -1.89 -20.51 5.57
N ASP A 183 -1.30 -21.66 5.96
CA ASP A 183 -2.06 -22.84 6.41
C ASP A 183 -2.57 -22.73 7.86
N ASN A 184 -1.96 -21.86 8.69
CA ASN A 184 -2.31 -21.77 10.11
C ASN A 184 -2.91 -20.44 10.54
N ASP A 185 -3.23 -19.54 9.59
CA ASP A 185 -3.94 -18.30 9.89
C ASP A 185 -5.43 -18.58 10.13
N PRO A 186 -5.94 -18.47 11.37
CA PRO A 186 -7.32 -18.83 11.67
C PRO A 186 -8.34 -17.85 11.06
N ASP A 187 -7.87 -16.69 10.60
CA ASP A 187 -8.71 -15.59 10.15
C ASP A 187 -8.79 -15.46 8.63
N TYR A 188 -7.93 -16.15 7.89
CA TYR A 188 -7.87 -16.05 6.43
C TYR A 188 -7.43 -17.38 5.81
N GLN A 189 -8.38 -18.13 5.25
CA GLN A 189 -8.19 -19.45 4.66
C GLN A 189 -8.86 -19.50 3.26
N PRO A 190 -8.27 -18.90 2.22
CA PRO A 190 -8.78 -18.95 0.86
C PRO A 190 -8.48 -20.31 0.22
N ASP A 191 -9.24 -20.69 -0.82
CA ASP A 191 -8.98 -21.90 -1.60
C ASP A 191 -7.58 -21.90 -2.25
N THR A 192 -7.11 -20.73 -2.66
CA THR A 192 -5.75 -20.51 -3.17
C THR A 192 -5.18 -19.29 -2.48
N TYR A 193 -4.14 -19.49 -1.71
CA TYR A 193 -3.45 -18.37 -1.08
C TYR A 193 -2.55 -17.66 -2.09
N TYR A 194 -2.71 -16.34 -2.20
CA TYR A 194 -1.83 -15.45 -2.94
C TYR A 194 -1.67 -14.15 -2.16
N TYR A 195 -0.43 -13.76 -1.85
CA TYR A 195 -0.15 -12.72 -0.86
C TYR A 195 -0.72 -11.34 -1.26
N THR A 196 -0.70 -11.00 -2.56
CA THR A 196 -1.31 -9.75 -3.04
C THR A 196 -2.82 -9.70 -2.76
N ASP A 197 -3.53 -10.83 -2.96
CA ASP A 197 -4.93 -10.95 -2.61
C ASP A 197 -5.14 -10.88 -1.10
N ALA A 198 -4.32 -11.58 -0.33
CA ALA A 198 -4.39 -11.60 1.13
C ALA A 198 -4.22 -10.20 1.74
N ILE A 199 -3.31 -9.36 1.19
CA ILE A 199 -3.14 -7.96 1.59
C ILE A 199 -4.44 -7.18 1.35
N SER A 200 -5.01 -7.30 0.16
CA SER A 200 -6.24 -6.60 -0.23
C SER A 200 -7.43 -7.03 0.60
N ASP A 201 -7.61 -8.33 0.81
CA ASP A 201 -8.74 -8.91 1.52
C ASP A 201 -8.72 -8.58 3.02
N ASN A 202 -7.52 -8.55 3.63
CA ASN A 202 -7.39 -8.08 5.01
C ASN A 202 -7.67 -6.57 5.13
N ALA A 203 -7.27 -5.75 4.15
CA ALA A 203 -7.65 -4.34 4.10
C ALA A 203 -9.16 -4.15 3.98
N VAL A 204 -9.83 -4.90 3.08
CA VAL A 204 -11.30 -4.94 2.95
C VAL A 204 -11.96 -5.37 4.26
N ARG A 205 -11.43 -6.40 4.91
CA ARG A 205 -11.93 -6.86 6.21
C ARG A 205 -11.84 -5.75 7.26
N TYR A 206 -10.72 -5.03 7.34
CA TYR A 206 -10.56 -3.93 8.28
C TYR A 206 -11.56 -2.80 8.04
N ILE A 207 -11.89 -2.47 6.77
CA ILE A 207 -12.94 -1.49 6.44
C ILE A 207 -14.31 -1.97 6.94
N LYS A 208 -14.67 -3.21 6.66
CA LYS A 208 -15.94 -3.81 7.09
C LYS A 208 -16.07 -3.88 8.61
N ASP A 209 -15.00 -4.29 9.28
CA ASP A 209 -14.95 -4.34 10.75
C ASP A 209 -15.03 -2.94 11.34
N HIS A 210 -14.31 -1.97 10.76
CA HIS A 210 -14.36 -0.57 11.19
C HIS A 210 -15.78 -0.01 11.12
N LYS A 211 -16.49 -0.26 9.99
CA LYS A 211 -17.89 0.16 9.85
C LYS A 211 -18.79 -0.42 10.94
N ARG A 212 -18.55 -1.64 11.36
CA ARG A 212 -19.32 -2.32 12.41
C ARG A 212 -18.97 -1.86 13.83
N GLU A 213 -17.67 -1.62 14.11
CA GLU A 213 -17.14 -1.45 15.46
C GLU A 213 -16.88 0.01 15.85
N ALA A 214 -16.67 0.89 14.87
CA ALA A 214 -16.22 2.26 15.07
C ALA A 214 -16.80 3.23 14.03
N ASP A 215 -18.03 2.99 13.56
CA ASP A 215 -18.69 3.85 12.57
C ASP A 215 -18.74 5.31 13.05
N GLY A 216 -18.37 6.22 12.15
CA GLY A 216 -18.28 7.66 12.43
C GLY A 216 -16.94 8.09 13.06
N GLN A 217 -16.03 7.17 13.40
CA GLN A 217 -14.65 7.47 13.77
C GLN A 217 -13.77 7.43 12.51
N PRO A 218 -12.82 8.35 12.30
CA PRO A 218 -11.93 8.26 11.15
C PRO A 218 -10.88 7.15 11.33
N PHE A 219 -10.37 6.61 10.21
CA PHE A 219 -9.28 5.66 10.24
C PHE A 219 -8.12 6.06 9.31
N PHE A 220 -6.94 5.62 9.68
CA PHE A 220 -5.74 5.59 8.85
C PHE A 220 -5.40 4.15 8.51
N MET A 221 -5.18 3.86 7.23
CA MET A 221 -4.77 2.53 6.78
C MET A 221 -3.55 2.62 5.87
N TYR A 222 -2.54 1.80 6.15
CA TYR A 222 -1.40 1.61 5.27
C TYR A 222 -1.52 0.25 4.59
N VAL A 223 -1.77 0.26 3.28
CA VAL A 223 -1.83 -0.92 2.41
C VAL A 223 -0.52 -0.98 1.65
N SER A 224 0.32 -1.93 1.99
CA SER A 224 1.72 -1.99 1.58
C SER A 224 1.99 -3.27 0.82
N TYR A 225 1.77 -3.23 -0.49
CA TYR A 225 1.98 -4.38 -1.35
C TYR A 225 3.47 -4.76 -1.47
N THR A 226 3.72 -6.04 -1.73
CA THR A 226 5.00 -6.56 -2.20
C THR A 226 5.05 -6.71 -3.73
N ALA A 227 3.92 -6.59 -4.42
CA ALA A 227 3.87 -6.55 -5.87
C ALA A 227 4.47 -5.21 -6.38
N ALA A 228 5.35 -5.26 -7.40
CA ALA A 228 5.75 -6.42 -8.19
C ALA A 228 7.21 -6.87 -7.92
N HIS A 229 7.61 -6.90 -6.64
CA HIS A 229 8.96 -7.31 -6.22
C HIS A 229 9.18 -8.80 -6.54
N TRP A 230 10.43 -9.18 -6.84
CA TRP A 230 10.78 -10.59 -7.00
C TRP A 230 10.66 -11.36 -5.64
N PRO A 231 10.55 -12.70 -5.66
CA PRO A 231 10.38 -13.57 -6.85
C PRO A 231 9.07 -13.24 -7.57
N MET A 232 9.15 -13.22 -8.91
CA MET A 232 7.97 -12.92 -9.72
C MET A 232 7.04 -14.14 -9.72
N HIS A 233 5.97 -14.02 -8.95
CA HIS A 233 4.93 -15.03 -8.83
C HIS A 233 3.58 -14.39 -9.12
N ALA A 234 2.81 -14.97 -10.05
CA ALA A 234 1.45 -14.53 -10.35
C ALA A 234 0.52 -15.72 -10.53
N LEU A 235 -0.78 -15.46 -10.45
CA LEU A 235 -1.79 -16.48 -10.68
C LEU A 235 -1.90 -16.80 -12.18
N PRO A 236 -2.07 -18.08 -12.57
CA PRO A 236 -2.09 -18.47 -13.98
C PRO A 236 -3.10 -17.72 -14.84
N HIS A 237 -4.28 -17.42 -14.29
CA HIS A 237 -5.33 -16.72 -15.02
C HIS A 237 -4.99 -15.23 -15.25
N ASP A 238 -4.17 -14.61 -14.39
CA ASP A 238 -3.68 -13.26 -14.59
C ASP A 238 -2.54 -13.23 -15.61
N ILE A 239 -1.64 -14.22 -15.58
CA ILE A 239 -0.56 -14.37 -16.60
C ILE A 239 -1.16 -14.51 -18.00
N ALA A 240 -2.19 -15.35 -18.16
CA ALA A 240 -2.84 -15.60 -19.44
C ALA A 240 -3.38 -14.34 -20.14
N LYS A 241 -3.67 -13.26 -19.41
CA LYS A 241 -4.08 -11.96 -19.98
C LYS A 241 -2.97 -11.27 -20.77
N TYR A 242 -1.72 -11.66 -20.53
CA TYR A 242 -0.53 -11.02 -21.07
C TYR A 242 0.26 -11.93 -22.03
N GLU A 243 -0.20 -13.16 -22.27
CA GLU A 243 0.46 -14.13 -23.15
C GLU A 243 0.76 -13.52 -24.53
N GLY A 244 2.03 -13.61 -24.97
CA GLY A 244 2.53 -13.09 -26.24
C GLY A 244 2.69 -11.57 -26.32
N LYS A 245 2.28 -10.81 -25.31
CA LYS A 245 2.30 -9.34 -25.34
C LYS A 245 3.72 -8.75 -25.41
N TYR A 246 4.69 -9.46 -24.91
CA TYR A 246 6.08 -9.01 -24.81
C TYR A 246 7.05 -9.73 -25.77
N ASP A 247 6.58 -10.56 -26.69
CA ASP A 247 7.39 -11.28 -27.69
C ASP A 247 8.23 -10.37 -28.56
N GLY A 248 7.73 -9.15 -28.82
CA GLY A 248 8.44 -8.11 -29.55
C GLY A 248 9.58 -7.45 -28.75
N GLY A 249 9.70 -7.76 -27.46
CA GLY A 249 10.72 -7.27 -26.53
C GLY A 249 10.55 -5.81 -26.12
N TYR A 250 11.61 -5.22 -25.60
CA TYR A 250 11.59 -3.94 -24.88
C TYR A 250 11.28 -2.71 -25.73
N THR A 251 11.77 -2.68 -27.00
CA THR A 251 11.74 -1.48 -27.84
C THR A 251 10.33 -1.05 -28.23
N PRO A 252 9.43 -1.94 -28.67
CA PRO A 252 8.05 -1.58 -29.00
C PRO A 252 7.29 -1.01 -27.80
N THR A 253 7.38 -1.70 -26.66
CA THR A 253 6.73 -1.31 -25.38
C THR A 253 7.21 0.07 -24.94
N ARG A 254 8.53 0.27 -24.89
CA ARG A 254 9.12 1.56 -24.51
C ARG A 254 8.69 2.70 -25.42
N LYS A 255 8.68 2.48 -26.75
CA LYS A 255 8.21 3.49 -27.72
C LYS A 255 6.74 3.84 -27.51
N ALA A 256 5.91 2.84 -27.26
CA ALA A 256 4.48 3.05 -26.99
C ALA A 256 4.26 3.85 -25.70
N ARG A 257 4.96 3.53 -24.63
CA ARG A 257 4.91 4.27 -23.35
C ARG A 257 5.34 5.71 -23.52
N ILE A 258 6.47 5.99 -24.16
CA ILE A 258 6.95 7.35 -24.43
C ILE A 258 5.92 8.14 -25.25
N LYS A 259 5.36 7.55 -26.29
CA LYS A 259 4.33 8.19 -27.12
C LYS A 259 3.10 8.55 -26.28
N LYS A 260 2.65 7.62 -25.43
CA LYS A 260 1.48 7.83 -24.56
C LYS A 260 1.76 8.88 -23.49
N LEU A 261 2.94 8.87 -22.85
CA LEU A 261 3.36 9.89 -21.88
C LEU A 261 3.32 11.30 -22.49
N LYS A 262 3.83 11.46 -23.71
CA LYS A 262 3.76 12.73 -24.45
C LYS A 262 2.32 13.15 -24.73
N SER A 263 1.48 12.23 -25.21
CA SER A 263 0.06 12.51 -25.47
C SER A 263 -0.75 12.88 -24.23
N LEU A 264 -0.32 12.40 -23.05
CA LEU A 264 -0.92 12.74 -21.76
C LEU A 264 -0.37 14.06 -21.17
N GLY A 265 0.60 14.70 -21.82
CA GLY A 265 1.27 15.91 -21.33
C GLY A 265 2.19 15.67 -20.12
N LEU A 266 2.52 14.40 -19.82
CA LEU A 266 3.35 14.02 -18.68
C LEU A 266 4.85 14.04 -19.00
N LEU A 267 5.21 14.00 -20.28
CA LEU A 267 6.58 14.10 -20.78
C LEU A 267 6.66 15.26 -21.78
N PRO A 268 7.20 16.41 -21.39
CA PRO A 268 7.42 17.54 -22.30
C PRO A 268 8.33 17.16 -23.47
N ASP A 269 8.05 17.69 -24.66
CA ASP A 269 8.82 17.36 -25.87
C ASP A 269 10.29 17.73 -25.81
N GLN A 270 10.63 18.75 -25.04
CA GLN A 270 12.01 19.20 -24.83
C GLN A 270 12.82 18.33 -23.88
N TRP A 271 12.21 17.33 -23.21
CA TRP A 271 12.92 16.43 -22.32
C TRP A 271 13.38 15.19 -23.09
N ASP A 272 14.65 14.92 -22.99
CA ASP A 272 15.23 13.68 -23.47
C ASP A 272 14.92 12.53 -22.51
N VAL A 273 14.72 11.37 -23.08
CA VAL A 273 14.59 10.14 -22.30
C VAL A 273 15.90 9.38 -22.30
N VAL A 274 16.23 8.77 -21.17
CA VAL A 274 17.44 7.93 -21.04
C VAL A 274 17.45 6.89 -22.17
N PRO A 275 18.60 6.66 -22.83
CA PRO A 275 18.73 5.62 -23.86
C PRO A 275 18.31 4.25 -23.31
N GLN A 276 17.71 3.43 -24.19
CA GLN A 276 17.38 2.06 -23.83
C GLN A 276 18.66 1.27 -23.50
N VAL A 277 18.66 0.60 -22.37
CA VAL A 277 19.72 -0.35 -21.99
C VAL A 277 19.49 -1.69 -22.66
N GLY A 278 20.52 -2.22 -23.32
CA GLY A 278 20.44 -3.49 -24.03
C GLY A 278 19.64 -3.43 -25.34
N LYS A 279 19.76 -4.49 -26.12
CA LYS A 279 19.03 -4.66 -27.38
C LYS A 279 18.37 -6.03 -27.38
N TRP A 280 17.08 -6.08 -27.68
CA TRP A 280 16.32 -7.33 -27.74
C TRP A 280 16.95 -8.41 -28.62
N LYS A 281 17.56 -8.01 -29.76
CA LYS A 281 18.25 -8.94 -30.66
C LYS A 281 19.39 -9.69 -30.01
N ASP A 282 20.02 -9.10 -28.97
CA ASP A 282 21.18 -9.66 -28.26
C ASP A 282 20.78 -10.51 -27.05
N VAL A 283 19.48 -10.52 -26.68
CA VAL A 283 18.93 -11.36 -25.61
C VAL A 283 18.96 -12.81 -26.04
N LYS A 284 19.57 -13.69 -25.21
CA LYS A 284 19.71 -15.11 -25.50
C LYS A 284 18.45 -15.92 -25.19
N LEU A 285 17.76 -15.58 -24.11
CA LEU A 285 16.58 -16.30 -23.62
C LEU A 285 15.32 -15.44 -23.79
N LYS A 286 14.97 -15.14 -25.05
CA LYS A 286 13.87 -14.22 -25.37
C LYS A 286 12.51 -14.66 -24.85
N GLU A 287 12.21 -15.95 -24.96
CA GLU A 287 10.96 -16.53 -24.44
C GLU A 287 10.88 -16.38 -22.92
N TRP A 288 11.99 -16.61 -22.20
CA TRP A 288 12.09 -16.42 -20.77
C TRP A 288 11.89 -14.96 -20.37
N GLU A 289 12.56 -14.03 -21.04
CA GLU A 289 12.45 -12.60 -20.76
C GLU A 289 11.02 -12.07 -21.02
N ALA A 290 10.38 -12.54 -22.12
CA ALA A 290 9.00 -12.22 -22.42
C ALA A 290 8.06 -12.76 -21.35
N ALA A 291 8.21 -14.02 -20.96
CA ALA A 291 7.43 -14.64 -19.88
C ALA A 291 7.63 -13.94 -18.53
N CYS A 292 8.84 -13.50 -18.19
CA CYS A 292 9.08 -12.67 -17.00
C CYS A 292 8.27 -11.38 -17.03
N MET A 293 8.18 -10.70 -18.19
CA MET A 293 7.37 -9.49 -18.33
C MET A 293 5.88 -9.76 -18.24
N GLU A 294 5.40 -10.91 -18.72
CA GLU A 294 4.00 -11.35 -18.58
C GLU A 294 3.63 -11.56 -17.13
N VAL A 295 4.50 -12.26 -16.37
CA VAL A 295 4.30 -12.46 -14.92
C VAL A 295 4.32 -11.14 -14.17
N TYR A 296 5.27 -10.25 -14.47
CA TYR A 296 5.34 -8.92 -13.87
C TYR A 296 4.05 -8.13 -14.11
N ALA A 297 3.57 -8.11 -15.35
CA ALA A 297 2.32 -7.41 -15.70
C ALA A 297 1.12 -8.00 -14.97
N ALA A 298 1.07 -9.33 -14.83
CA ALA A 298 0.04 -10.04 -14.08
C ALA A 298 0.04 -9.69 -12.59
N MET A 299 1.22 -9.52 -11.98
CA MET A 299 1.34 -9.08 -10.58
C MET A 299 0.78 -7.68 -10.36
N VAL A 300 1.07 -6.75 -11.28
CA VAL A 300 0.56 -5.37 -11.23
C VAL A 300 -0.96 -5.33 -11.46
N ASP A 301 -1.47 -6.08 -12.45
CA ASP A 301 -2.91 -6.22 -12.73
C ASP A 301 -3.66 -6.77 -11.51
N ASN A 302 -3.17 -7.84 -10.89
CA ASN A 302 -3.79 -8.42 -9.69
C ASN A 302 -3.81 -7.41 -8.52
N MET A 303 -2.75 -6.64 -8.34
CA MET A 303 -2.71 -5.57 -7.34
C MET A 303 -3.80 -4.52 -7.61
N ASP A 304 -3.98 -4.10 -8.86
CA ASP A 304 -5.03 -3.14 -9.23
C ASP A 304 -6.44 -3.70 -8.95
N GLN A 305 -6.68 -4.98 -9.26
CA GLN A 305 -7.93 -5.67 -8.89
C GLN A 305 -8.15 -5.66 -7.37
N GLY A 306 -7.09 -5.88 -6.59
CA GLY A 306 -7.11 -5.80 -5.13
C GLY A 306 -7.46 -4.41 -4.62
N ILE A 307 -6.88 -3.36 -5.21
CA ILE A 307 -7.22 -1.96 -4.91
C ILE A 307 -8.69 -1.70 -5.26
N GLY A 308 -9.20 -2.27 -6.34
CA GLY A 308 -10.62 -2.21 -6.71
C GLY A 308 -11.54 -2.77 -5.61
N ARG A 309 -11.18 -3.89 -5.00
CA ARG A 309 -11.93 -4.46 -3.86
C ARG A 309 -11.94 -3.51 -2.65
N ILE A 310 -10.83 -2.82 -2.38
CA ILE A 310 -10.74 -1.83 -1.30
C ILE A 310 -11.65 -0.63 -1.58
N VAL A 311 -11.60 -0.08 -2.79
CA VAL A 311 -12.46 1.05 -3.21
C VAL A 311 -13.96 0.67 -3.12
N GLU A 312 -14.32 -0.53 -3.58
CA GLU A 312 -15.70 -1.01 -3.49
C GLU A 312 -16.15 -1.24 -2.04
N ALA A 313 -15.25 -1.68 -1.16
CA ALA A 313 -15.55 -1.80 0.27
C ALA A 313 -15.84 -0.43 0.92
N LEU A 314 -15.06 0.60 0.57
CA LEU A 314 -15.31 1.98 1.01
C LEU A 314 -16.65 2.51 0.50
N LYS A 315 -16.95 2.27 -0.77
CA LYS A 315 -18.22 2.66 -1.39
C LYS A 315 -19.41 1.97 -0.72
N SER A 316 -19.31 0.67 -0.52
CA SER A 316 -20.34 -0.12 0.17
C SER A 316 -20.54 0.29 1.62
N ALA A 317 -19.48 0.78 2.30
CA ALA A 317 -19.56 1.34 3.64
C ALA A 317 -20.08 2.79 3.68
N GLY A 318 -20.30 3.44 2.52
CA GLY A 318 -20.67 4.85 2.43
C GLY A 318 -19.55 5.81 2.88
N GLN A 319 -18.29 5.41 2.74
CA GLN A 319 -17.13 6.16 3.24
C GLN A 319 -16.20 6.66 2.14
N LEU A 320 -16.43 6.28 0.87
CA LEU A 320 -15.52 6.64 -0.23
C LEU A 320 -15.33 8.16 -0.36
N ASP A 321 -16.42 8.92 -0.35
CA ASP A 321 -16.39 10.39 -0.53
C ASP A 321 -15.69 11.13 0.62
N ASN A 322 -15.56 10.50 1.79
CA ASN A 322 -14.82 11.03 2.93
C ASN A 322 -13.51 10.28 3.18
N THR A 323 -12.87 9.79 2.12
CA THR A 323 -11.60 9.07 2.21
C THR A 323 -10.57 9.67 1.27
N LEU A 324 -9.42 10.08 1.82
CA LEU A 324 -8.23 10.45 1.05
C LEU A 324 -7.45 9.17 0.71
N ILE A 325 -7.36 8.85 -0.58
CA ILE A 325 -6.57 7.72 -1.08
C ILE A 325 -5.31 8.27 -1.74
N LEU A 326 -4.14 7.80 -1.30
CA LEU A 326 -2.84 8.17 -1.83
C LEU A 326 -2.13 6.90 -2.30
N TYR A 327 -1.69 6.88 -3.56
CA TYR A 327 -0.95 5.78 -4.16
C TYR A 327 0.49 6.19 -4.47
N PHE A 328 1.46 5.36 -4.05
CA PHE A 328 2.90 5.59 -4.22
C PHE A 328 3.62 4.33 -4.68
N GLN A 329 4.84 4.55 -5.17
CA GLN A 329 5.82 3.48 -5.41
C GLN A 329 7.03 3.73 -4.50
N ASP A 330 7.59 2.69 -3.89
CA ASP A 330 8.72 2.86 -2.97
C ASP A 330 10.07 3.08 -3.70
N ASN A 331 10.20 2.56 -4.91
CA ASN A 331 11.31 2.83 -5.84
C ASN A 331 10.87 2.54 -7.28
N GLY A 332 11.77 2.68 -8.24
CA GLY A 332 11.54 2.27 -9.62
C GLY A 332 11.63 0.76 -9.80
N GLY A 333 11.42 0.28 -11.02
CA GLY A 333 11.62 -1.13 -11.36
C GLY A 333 13.03 -1.59 -10.98
N CYS A 334 13.11 -2.75 -10.36
CA CYS A 334 14.35 -3.35 -9.88
C CYS A 334 14.92 -4.32 -10.92
N ALA A 335 16.24 -4.38 -11.03
CA ALA A 335 16.96 -5.28 -11.91
C ALA A 335 17.81 -6.31 -11.12
N GLU A 336 17.61 -6.45 -9.82
CA GLU A 336 18.34 -7.38 -8.95
C GLU A 336 17.88 -8.81 -9.14
#